data_d6adda0ae8730fb7a63c38e499e8ecf3
#
_entry.id   d6adda0ae8730fb7a63c38e499e8ecf3
#
_cell.length_a   1.000
_cell.length_b   1.000
_cell.length_c   1.000
_cell.angle_alpha   90.00
_cell.angle_beta   90.00
_cell.angle_gamma   90.00
#
_symmetry.space_group_name_H-M   'P 1'
#
loop_
_entity.id
_entity.type
_entity.pdbx_description
1 polymer ?
#
loop_
_entity_poly.entity_id
_entity_poly.type
_entity_poly.pdbx_seq_one_letter_code
_entity_poly.pdbx_strand_id
1 'polypeptide(L)'
;MITYSFLQHYWWILISILGAVLVFMLFVQGGQSMLATTKDRNQRSLMVNSLGRKWELTFTSLVVFGGAFFASFPLFYSTSFGGAYWLWMLILFTFVVQAVSYKYRSKDGNVYGTDVYDIMLTINGIVAPVLLGVAGAMMFFGGEFTIAKNNILGPQAAAISQWSGLHGLEAILSLKNLSLGFTVLFLSRVLASLYFINNINDNDMRRKQKKELLINSVIFVPLFLIFISILLTSPGVKLHDDGTMVWEDYKYATNLIGMWWILATLVIGVVSVLFGILKTLLTSDFNKGIWFSGIGTALVVLALFWTVGNSGTAYYPSLIDVNNSLTIHNSSSSKFTLKAMSIVSLLIPFVIAYIVYVWRALDKVKITRHEIENTSKDEKY
;
A
#
# COMPACT_ATOMS: atom_id res chain seq x y z
N MET A 1 22.60 -9.26 -25.38
CA MET A 1 23.10 -9.34 -23.99
C MET A 1 22.20 -8.48 -23.10
N ILE A 2 21.67 -9.01 -22.00
CA ILE A 2 20.80 -8.22 -21.09
C ILE A 2 21.62 -7.12 -20.44
N THR A 3 21.20 -5.87 -20.62
CA THR A 3 21.90 -4.69 -20.07
C THR A 3 21.58 -4.52 -18.58
N TYR A 4 22.46 -3.84 -17.82
CA TYR A 4 22.23 -3.55 -16.42
C TYR A 4 21.00 -2.65 -16.23
N SER A 5 20.88 -1.61 -17.05
CA SER A 5 19.72 -0.70 -17.02
C SER A 5 18.40 -1.43 -17.28
N PHE A 6 18.36 -2.41 -18.19
CA PHE A 6 17.16 -3.23 -18.41
C PHE A 6 16.75 -3.99 -17.14
N LEU A 7 17.70 -4.58 -16.42
CA LEU A 7 17.42 -5.30 -15.17
C LEU A 7 16.91 -4.36 -14.06
N GLN A 8 17.45 -3.15 -13.96
CA GLN A 8 17.01 -2.13 -13.02
C GLN A 8 15.53 -1.74 -13.26
N HIS A 9 15.17 -1.46 -14.51
CA HIS A 9 13.77 -1.14 -14.88
C HIS A 9 12.84 -2.34 -14.72
N TYR A 10 13.28 -3.55 -15.07
CA TYR A 10 12.52 -4.78 -14.87
C TYR A 10 12.13 -4.97 -13.39
N TRP A 11 13.10 -4.82 -12.49
CA TRP A 11 12.83 -4.93 -11.05
C TRP A 11 12.00 -3.78 -10.51
N TRP A 12 12.16 -2.58 -11.08
CA TRP A 12 11.28 -1.46 -10.72
C TRP A 12 9.82 -1.72 -11.09
N ILE A 13 9.56 -2.32 -12.26
CA ILE A 13 8.22 -2.74 -12.68
C ILE A 13 7.66 -3.79 -11.72
N LEU A 14 8.44 -4.82 -11.36
CA LEU A 14 7.98 -5.86 -10.42
C LEU A 14 7.63 -5.29 -9.05
N ILE A 15 8.47 -4.41 -8.50
CA ILE A 15 8.19 -3.72 -7.23
C ILE A 15 6.93 -2.87 -7.33
N SER A 16 6.76 -2.15 -8.43
CA SER A 16 5.55 -1.34 -8.67
C SER A 16 4.28 -2.19 -8.66
N ILE A 17 4.33 -3.39 -9.25
CA ILE A 17 3.22 -4.36 -9.21
C ILE A 17 2.96 -4.83 -7.77
N LEU A 18 4.01 -5.16 -7.01
CA LEU A 18 3.86 -5.58 -5.61
C LEU A 18 3.29 -4.46 -4.73
N GLY A 19 3.73 -3.22 -4.93
CA GLY A 19 3.16 -2.04 -4.26
C GLY A 19 1.70 -1.82 -4.63
N ALA A 20 1.33 -2.02 -5.90
CA ALA A 20 -0.05 -1.93 -6.36
C ALA A 20 -0.95 -3.00 -5.72
N VAL A 21 -0.47 -4.24 -5.63
CA VAL A 21 -1.17 -5.33 -4.93
C VAL A 21 -1.33 -5.01 -3.45
N LEU A 22 -0.27 -4.51 -2.79
CA LEU A 22 -0.33 -4.11 -1.38
C LEU A 22 -1.42 -3.06 -1.15
N VAL A 23 -1.46 -1.99 -1.95
CA VAL A 23 -2.45 -0.92 -1.78
C VAL A 23 -3.88 -1.44 -2.03
N PHE A 24 -4.08 -2.30 -3.03
CA PHE A 24 -5.36 -2.99 -3.22
C PHE A 24 -5.76 -3.80 -1.99
N MET A 25 -4.84 -4.57 -1.41
CA MET A 25 -5.10 -5.44 -0.25
C MET A 25 -5.45 -4.66 1.02
N LEU A 26 -5.16 -3.36 1.10
CA LEU A 26 -5.52 -2.52 2.25
C LEU A 26 -7.04 -2.40 2.46
N PHE A 27 -7.88 -2.97 1.58
CA PHE A 27 -9.32 -3.10 1.89
C PHE A 27 -9.57 -3.84 3.21
N VAL A 28 -8.66 -4.72 3.62
CA VAL A 28 -8.73 -5.41 4.93
C VAL A 28 -8.68 -4.37 6.06
N GLN A 29 -7.68 -3.49 6.05
CA GLN A 29 -7.53 -2.41 7.02
C GLN A 29 -8.70 -1.43 6.95
N GLY A 30 -9.13 -1.08 5.73
CA GLY A 30 -10.31 -0.24 5.53
C GLY A 30 -11.55 -0.82 6.20
N GLY A 31 -11.78 -2.13 6.07
CA GLY A 31 -12.90 -2.82 6.72
C GLY A 31 -12.76 -2.85 8.24
N GLN A 32 -11.57 -3.08 8.77
CA GLN A 32 -11.30 -3.01 10.21
C GLN A 32 -11.58 -1.62 10.78
N SER A 33 -11.22 -0.55 10.08
CA SER A 33 -11.48 0.83 10.52
C SER A 33 -12.97 1.14 10.67
N MET A 34 -13.86 0.39 10.01
CA MET A 34 -15.31 0.55 10.08
C MET A 34 -15.96 -0.23 11.22
N LEU A 35 -15.21 -1.05 11.96
CA LEU A 35 -15.76 -1.79 13.12
C LEU A 35 -16.23 -0.84 14.23
N ALA A 36 -15.51 0.26 14.48
CA ALA A 36 -15.88 1.25 15.48
C ALA A 36 -17.23 1.93 15.20
N THR A 37 -17.60 2.09 13.92
CA THR A 37 -18.88 2.69 13.50
C THR A 37 -20.02 1.69 13.41
N THR A 38 -19.72 0.38 13.58
CA THR A 38 -20.69 -0.70 13.49
C THR A 38 -21.19 -1.10 14.87
N LYS A 39 -22.41 -0.68 15.25
CA LYS A 39 -22.99 -0.95 16.57
C LYS A 39 -23.46 -2.41 16.75
N ASP A 40 -23.98 -3.03 15.69
CA ASP A 40 -24.51 -4.39 15.71
C ASP A 40 -23.37 -5.42 15.77
N ARG A 41 -23.34 -6.23 16.83
CA ARG A 41 -22.33 -7.28 17.06
C ARG A 41 -22.34 -8.34 15.97
N ASN A 42 -23.51 -8.72 15.46
CA ASN A 42 -23.60 -9.72 14.39
C ASN A 42 -22.99 -9.19 13.08
N GLN A 43 -23.24 -7.90 12.77
CA GLN A 43 -22.61 -7.25 11.62
C GLN A 43 -21.09 -7.13 11.79
N ARG A 44 -20.59 -6.81 13.00
CA ARG A 44 -19.14 -6.82 13.28
C ARG A 44 -18.53 -8.21 13.06
N SER A 45 -19.20 -9.26 13.57
CA SER A 45 -18.75 -10.64 13.34
C SER A 45 -18.71 -11.00 11.85
N LEU A 46 -19.73 -10.63 11.07
CA LEU A 46 -19.73 -10.81 9.60
C LEU A 46 -18.53 -10.13 8.95
N MET A 47 -18.27 -8.87 9.32
CA MET A 47 -17.14 -8.10 8.80
C MET A 47 -15.80 -8.75 9.16
N VAL A 48 -15.58 -9.07 10.44
CA VAL A 48 -14.32 -9.65 10.92
C VAL A 48 -14.06 -11.01 10.27
N ASN A 49 -15.05 -11.90 10.18
CA ASN A 49 -14.88 -13.19 9.52
C ASN A 49 -14.65 -13.05 8.00
N SER A 50 -15.27 -12.07 7.34
CA SER A 50 -15.03 -11.77 5.93
C SER A 50 -13.59 -11.32 5.69
N LEU A 51 -13.08 -10.39 6.49
CA LEU A 51 -11.71 -9.89 6.42
C LEU A 51 -10.69 -10.93 6.89
N GLY A 52 -11.05 -11.75 7.89
CA GLY A 52 -10.22 -12.80 8.45
C GLY A 52 -9.71 -13.78 7.41
N ARG A 53 -10.48 -14.05 6.35
CA ARG A 53 -10.04 -14.88 5.23
C ARG A 53 -8.92 -14.25 4.36
N LYS A 54 -8.61 -12.95 4.54
CA LYS A 54 -7.70 -12.18 3.67
C LYS A 54 -6.60 -11.43 4.41
N TRP A 55 -6.65 -11.28 5.73
CA TRP A 55 -5.73 -10.42 6.47
C TRP A 55 -4.25 -10.85 6.33
N GLU A 56 -4.00 -12.17 6.29
CA GLU A 56 -2.65 -12.70 6.10
C GLU A 56 -2.07 -12.30 4.74
N LEU A 57 -2.90 -12.28 3.69
CA LEU A 57 -2.46 -11.88 2.35
C LEU A 57 -2.02 -10.42 2.31
N THR A 58 -2.67 -9.53 3.08
CA THR A 58 -2.26 -8.12 3.16
C THR A 58 -0.90 -7.98 3.82
N PHE A 59 -0.70 -8.64 4.96
CA PHE A 59 0.59 -8.61 5.64
C PHE A 59 1.68 -9.25 4.79
N THR A 60 1.41 -10.39 4.18
CA THR A 60 2.33 -11.05 3.25
C THR A 60 2.70 -10.13 2.08
N SER A 61 1.73 -9.39 1.52
CA SER A 61 2.00 -8.43 0.44
C SER A 61 2.97 -7.33 0.87
N LEU A 62 2.84 -6.82 2.11
CA LEU A 62 3.77 -5.85 2.67
C LEU A 62 5.18 -6.43 2.82
N VAL A 63 5.29 -7.65 3.37
CA VAL A 63 6.59 -8.33 3.56
C VAL A 63 7.26 -8.62 2.22
N VAL A 64 6.51 -9.09 1.23
CA VAL A 64 7.03 -9.37 -0.12
C VAL A 64 7.47 -8.09 -0.82
N PHE A 65 6.73 -7.00 -0.68
CA PHE A 65 7.11 -5.69 -1.21
C PHE A 65 8.44 -5.20 -0.60
N GLY A 66 8.57 -5.25 0.74
CA GLY A 66 9.81 -4.91 1.44
C GLY A 66 10.96 -5.83 1.07
N GLY A 67 10.74 -7.15 0.98
CA GLY A 67 11.74 -8.13 0.56
C GLY A 67 12.21 -7.93 -0.88
N ALA A 68 11.32 -7.54 -1.79
CA ALA A 68 11.69 -7.22 -3.17
C ALA A 68 12.57 -5.97 -3.24
N PHE A 69 12.29 -4.93 -2.43
CA PHE A 69 13.18 -3.77 -2.29
C PHE A 69 14.53 -4.16 -1.69
N PHE A 70 14.53 -4.97 -0.62
CA PHE A 70 15.78 -5.45 -0.02
C PHE A 70 16.69 -6.13 -1.04
N ALA A 71 16.13 -6.97 -1.87
CA ALA A 71 16.91 -7.75 -2.81
C ALA A 71 17.35 -6.92 -4.05
N SER A 72 16.48 -6.06 -4.59
CA SER A 72 16.75 -5.34 -5.84
C SER A 72 17.28 -3.92 -5.67
N PHE A 73 16.88 -3.21 -4.59
CA PHE A 73 17.30 -1.85 -4.26
C PHE A 73 17.74 -1.74 -2.79
N PRO A 74 18.83 -2.44 -2.40
CA PRO A 74 19.25 -2.57 -1.00
C PRO A 74 19.55 -1.22 -0.33
N LEU A 75 20.04 -0.24 -1.07
CA LEU A 75 20.31 1.08 -0.53
C LEU A 75 19.02 1.81 -0.11
N PHE A 76 17.94 1.68 -0.90
CA PHE A 76 16.64 2.18 -0.49
C PHE A 76 16.11 1.43 0.74
N TYR A 77 16.24 0.10 0.75
CA TYR A 77 15.78 -0.69 1.89
C TYR A 77 16.49 -0.27 3.18
N SER A 78 17.82 -0.15 3.15
CA SER A 78 18.59 0.29 4.33
C SER A 78 18.27 1.73 4.73
N THR A 79 18.01 2.62 3.76
CA THR A 79 17.71 4.03 4.03
C THR A 79 16.29 4.22 4.55
N SER A 80 15.29 3.63 3.90
CA SER A 80 13.88 3.78 4.29
C SER A 80 13.52 2.85 5.46
N PHE A 81 13.60 1.52 5.26
CA PHE A 81 13.16 0.56 6.29
C PHE A 81 14.10 0.52 7.50
N GLY A 82 15.41 0.59 7.25
CA GLY A 82 16.42 0.60 8.30
C GLY A 82 16.60 1.97 8.94
N GLY A 83 16.58 3.06 8.15
CA GLY A 83 16.86 4.41 8.63
C GLY A 83 15.64 5.13 9.21
N ALA A 84 14.50 5.11 8.53
CA ALA A 84 13.22 5.62 9.03
C ALA A 84 12.53 4.59 9.96
N TYR A 85 13.30 3.96 10.85
CA TYR A 85 12.85 2.78 11.59
C TYR A 85 11.66 3.03 12.52
N TRP A 86 11.49 4.20 13.09
CA TRP A 86 10.34 4.48 13.96
C TRP A 86 9.02 4.46 13.18
N LEU A 87 8.99 5.02 11.98
CA LEU A 87 7.81 4.96 11.11
C LEU A 87 7.46 3.50 10.78
N TRP A 88 8.46 2.71 10.37
CA TRP A 88 8.25 1.30 10.01
C TRP A 88 7.94 0.41 11.20
N MET A 89 8.54 0.70 12.38
CA MET A 89 8.21 -0.02 13.63
C MET A 89 6.77 0.22 14.06
N LEU A 90 6.25 1.44 13.93
CA LEU A 90 4.82 1.72 14.19
C LEU A 90 3.91 0.95 13.22
N ILE A 91 4.25 0.91 11.92
CA ILE A 91 3.51 0.12 10.94
C ILE A 91 3.50 -1.35 11.36
N LEU A 92 4.67 -1.95 11.62
CA LEU A 92 4.78 -3.34 12.04
C LEU A 92 4.01 -3.63 13.32
N PHE A 93 4.09 -2.75 14.31
CA PHE A 93 3.37 -2.91 15.57
C PHE A 93 1.85 -2.99 15.35
N THR A 94 1.29 -2.16 14.47
CA THR A 94 -0.14 -2.24 14.16
C THR A 94 -0.53 -3.58 13.53
N PHE A 95 0.33 -4.16 12.66
CA PHE A 95 0.09 -5.48 12.07
C PHE A 95 0.25 -6.62 13.09
N VAL A 96 1.15 -6.49 14.08
CA VAL A 96 1.25 -7.45 15.20
C VAL A 96 -0.05 -7.43 16.01
N VAL A 97 -0.56 -6.23 16.35
CA VAL A 97 -1.83 -6.08 17.06
C VAL A 97 -2.99 -6.68 16.28
N GLN A 98 -3.00 -6.51 14.94
CA GLN A 98 -3.97 -7.16 14.06
C GLN A 98 -3.89 -8.69 14.13
N ALA A 99 -2.70 -9.26 14.03
CA ALA A 99 -2.50 -10.72 14.06
C ALA A 99 -2.99 -11.34 15.38
N VAL A 100 -2.63 -10.71 16.50
CA VAL A 100 -3.11 -11.10 17.84
C VAL A 100 -4.63 -11.03 17.90
N SER A 101 -5.23 -9.97 17.35
CA SER A 101 -6.68 -9.78 17.40
C SER A 101 -7.43 -10.87 16.62
N TYR A 102 -7.02 -11.17 15.40
CA TYR A 102 -7.65 -12.27 14.65
C TYR A 102 -7.45 -13.63 15.30
N LYS A 103 -6.30 -13.87 15.94
CA LYS A 103 -5.99 -15.16 16.56
C LYS A 103 -6.82 -15.42 17.81
N TYR A 104 -7.06 -14.38 18.64
CA TYR A 104 -7.59 -14.58 20.00
C TYR A 104 -8.99 -14.03 20.22
N ARG A 105 -9.55 -13.23 19.30
CA ARG A 105 -10.85 -12.57 19.44
C ARG A 105 -11.99 -13.51 19.82
N SER A 106 -12.09 -14.66 19.16
CA SER A 106 -13.22 -15.62 19.31
C SER A 106 -12.88 -16.86 20.11
N LYS A 107 -11.66 -16.98 20.65
CA LYS A 107 -11.23 -18.17 21.40
C LYS A 107 -11.84 -18.25 22.79
N ASP A 108 -12.09 -19.47 23.27
CA ASP A 108 -12.70 -19.71 24.59
C ASP A 108 -11.88 -19.18 25.78
N GLY A 109 -10.56 -19.02 25.62
CA GLY A 109 -9.65 -18.40 26.60
C GLY A 109 -9.60 -16.88 26.57
N ASN A 110 -10.50 -16.21 25.83
CA ASN A 110 -10.50 -14.75 25.72
C ASN A 110 -10.96 -14.08 27.02
N VAL A 111 -10.00 -13.53 27.77
CA VAL A 111 -10.24 -12.82 29.04
C VAL A 111 -10.73 -11.40 28.85
N TYR A 112 -10.33 -10.76 27.73
CA TYR A 112 -10.58 -9.33 27.48
C TYR A 112 -11.91 -9.06 26.77
N GLY A 113 -12.56 -10.07 26.24
CA GLY A 113 -13.79 -9.94 25.44
C GLY A 113 -13.54 -9.49 23.99
N THR A 114 -14.53 -9.68 23.14
CA THR A 114 -14.44 -9.38 21.69
C THR A 114 -14.25 -7.89 21.39
N ASP A 115 -14.81 -7.01 22.22
CA ASP A 115 -14.80 -5.55 21.97
C ASP A 115 -13.37 -4.96 22.05
N VAL A 116 -12.49 -5.49 22.91
CA VAL A 116 -11.07 -5.05 22.98
C VAL A 116 -10.33 -5.37 21.70
N TYR A 117 -10.53 -6.57 21.15
CA TYR A 117 -9.92 -6.97 19.89
C TYR A 117 -10.50 -6.22 18.69
N ASP A 118 -11.80 -5.87 18.73
CA ASP A 118 -12.42 -5.00 17.70
C ASP A 118 -11.80 -3.59 17.72
N ILE A 119 -11.47 -3.04 18.91
CA ILE A 119 -10.75 -1.77 19.03
C ILE A 119 -9.32 -1.91 18.46
N MET A 120 -8.60 -2.97 18.80
CA MET A 120 -7.26 -3.23 18.27
C MET A 120 -7.25 -3.34 16.73
N LEU A 121 -8.23 -4.05 16.15
CA LEU A 121 -8.42 -4.11 14.71
C LEU A 121 -8.73 -2.73 14.12
N THR A 122 -9.55 -1.94 14.80
CA THR A 122 -9.86 -0.56 14.37
C THR A 122 -8.62 0.31 14.36
N ILE A 123 -7.77 0.21 15.39
CA ILE A 123 -6.49 0.96 15.45
C ILE A 123 -5.60 0.57 14.25
N ASN A 124 -5.41 -0.72 14.00
CA ASN A 124 -4.68 -1.15 12.79
C ASN A 124 -5.35 -0.62 11.53
N GLY A 125 -6.68 -0.72 11.44
CA GLY A 125 -7.45 -0.30 10.27
C GLY A 125 -7.33 1.19 9.93
N ILE A 126 -7.01 2.05 10.90
CA ILE A 126 -6.81 3.49 10.69
C ILE A 126 -5.32 3.80 10.56
N VAL A 127 -4.51 3.35 11.50
CA VAL A 127 -3.11 3.77 11.61
C VAL A 127 -2.25 3.17 10.48
N ALA A 128 -2.42 1.89 10.17
CA ALA A 128 -1.60 1.25 9.13
C ALA A 128 -1.77 1.89 7.74
N PRO A 129 -2.98 2.13 7.20
CA PRO A 129 -3.14 2.79 5.91
C PRO A 129 -2.59 4.22 5.89
N VAL A 130 -2.78 4.99 6.98
CA VAL A 130 -2.25 6.36 7.08
C VAL A 130 -0.73 6.33 7.04
N LEU A 131 -0.08 5.50 7.87
CA LEU A 131 1.38 5.43 7.94
C LEU A 131 2.00 4.85 6.65
N LEU A 132 1.36 3.86 6.03
CA LEU A 132 1.80 3.33 4.73
C LEU A 132 1.66 4.39 3.62
N GLY A 133 0.60 5.20 3.66
CA GLY A 133 0.44 6.33 2.75
C GLY A 133 1.50 7.41 2.98
N VAL A 134 1.84 7.73 4.24
CA VAL A 134 2.94 8.64 4.61
C VAL A 134 4.28 8.09 4.11
N ALA A 135 4.57 6.80 4.35
CA ALA A 135 5.79 6.16 3.85
C ALA A 135 5.88 6.18 2.31
N GLY A 136 4.74 5.95 1.63
CA GLY A 136 4.64 6.08 0.17
C GLY A 136 4.83 7.51 -0.32
N ALA A 137 4.33 8.51 0.42
CA ALA A 137 4.48 9.94 0.09
C ALA A 137 5.94 10.39 0.13
N MET A 138 6.76 9.83 1.02
CA MET A 138 8.21 10.12 1.05
C MET A 138 8.93 9.71 -0.24
N MET A 139 8.36 8.83 -1.05
CA MET A 139 8.91 8.51 -2.38
C MET A 139 8.74 9.67 -3.38
N PHE A 140 7.90 10.64 -3.07
CA PHE A 140 7.69 11.84 -3.89
C PHE A 140 8.29 13.08 -3.23
N PHE A 141 7.97 13.29 -1.95
CA PHE A 141 8.27 14.52 -1.24
C PHE A 141 9.58 14.45 -0.44
N GLY A 142 10.20 13.24 -0.37
CA GLY A 142 11.50 13.04 0.27
C GLY A 142 11.46 12.78 1.76
N GLY A 143 12.66 12.54 2.32
CA GLY A 143 12.92 12.31 3.74
C GLY A 143 14.17 13.03 4.21
N GLU A 144 14.30 13.23 5.52
CA GLU A 144 15.42 13.94 6.15
C GLU A 144 16.59 12.97 6.43
N PHE A 145 17.30 12.58 5.37
CA PHE A 145 18.43 11.67 5.47
C PHE A 145 19.64 12.12 4.66
N THR A 146 20.82 11.63 5.04
CA THR A 146 22.05 11.67 4.27
C THR A 146 22.65 10.28 4.12
N ILE A 147 23.49 10.08 3.09
CA ILE A 147 24.14 8.80 2.80
C ILE A 147 25.65 8.98 2.79
N ALA A 148 26.32 8.29 3.74
CA ALA A 148 27.77 8.29 3.85
C ALA A 148 28.36 7.09 3.09
N LYS A 149 28.56 7.24 1.77
CA LYS A 149 29.09 6.17 0.90
C LYS A 149 30.53 5.74 1.21
N ASN A 150 31.32 6.63 1.84
CA ASN A 150 32.73 6.39 2.13
C ASN A 150 32.99 5.50 3.35
N ASN A 151 31.98 5.19 4.16
CA ASN A 151 32.11 4.45 5.41
C ASN A 151 31.97 2.92 5.26
N ILE A 152 31.80 2.40 4.03
CA ILE A 152 31.54 0.97 3.79
C ILE A 152 32.72 0.07 4.16
N LEU A 153 33.95 0.61 4.26
CA LEU A 153 35.20 -0.17 4.42
C LEU A 153 35.85 -0.02 5.80
N GLY A 154 35.28 0.72 6.74
CA GLY A 154 35.87 0.94 8.06
C GLY A 154 35.33 -0.03 9.13
N PRO A 155 36.19 -0.54 10.06
CA PRO A 155 35.77 -1.43 11.13
C PRO A 155 34.85 -0.80 12.17
N GLN A 156 34.65 0.52 12.13
CA GLN A 156 33.67 1.30 12.89
C GLN A 156 32.71 2.06 11.95
N ALA A 157 32.33 1.43 10.84
CA ALA A 157 31.45 2.04 9.87
C ALA A 157 30.15 2.51 10.52
N ALA A 158 29.94 3.82 10.57
CA ALA A 158 28.63 4.38 10.88
C ALA A 158 27.58 3.87 9.89
N ALA A 159 26.32 3.86 10.29
CA ALA A 159 25.23 3.48 9.40
C ALA A 159 25.35 4.23 8.06
N ILE A 160 25.13 3.52 6.94
CA ILE A 160 25.23 4.08 5.59
C ILE A 160 24.30 5.27 5.44
N SER A 161 23.07 5.20 5.98
CA SER A 161 22.11 6.31 6.02
C SER A 161 22.03 6.89 7.43
N GLN A 162 22.10 8.21 7.50
CA GLN A 162 21.91 8.98 8.73
C GLN A 162 20.64 9.80 8.60
N TRP A 163 19.75 9.69 9.57
CA TRP A 163 18.47 10.37 9.62
C TRP A 163 18.47 11.48 10.68
N SER A 164 17.51 12.40 10.57
CA SER A 164 17.19 13.35 11.63
C SER A 164 16.84 12.62 12.94
N GLY A 165 16.82 13.31 14.08
CA GLY A 165 16.64 12.69 15.40
C GLY A 165 15.34 11.91 15.60
N LEU A 166 14.33 12.10 14.74
CA LEU A 166 13.05 11.40 14.81
C LEU A 166 12.96 10.16 13.91
N HIS A 167 14.01 9.88 13.12
CA HIS A 167 14.13 8.67 12.30
C HIS A 167 12.85 8.29 11.55
N GLY A 168 12.33 9.21 10.75
CA GLY A 168 11.16 9.03 9.88
C GLY A 168 9.81 9.45 10.50
N LEU A 169 9.71 9.70 11.81
CA LEU A 169 8.46 10.19 12.41
C LEU A 169 8.12 11.63 11.98
N GLU A 170 9.12 12.45 11.63
CA GLU A 170 8.94 13.78 11.06
C GLU A 170 8.08 13.77 9.80
N ALA A 171 8.11 12.67 9.04
CA ALA A 171 7.28 12.51 7.85
C ALA A 171 5.77 12.58 8.16
N ILE A 172 5.35 12.17 9.37
CA ILE A 172 3.95 12.23 9.81
C ILE A 172 3.50 13.69 10.04
N LEU A 173 4.42 14.60 10.33
CA LEU A 173 4.11 16.01 10.56
C LEU A 173 3.93 16.79 9.26
N SER A 174 4.34 16.23 8.12
CA SER A 174 4.20 16.85 6.80
C SER A 174 2.78 16.74 6.29
N LEU A 175 2.11 17.88 6.03
CA LEU A 175 0.78 17.91 5.42
C LEU A 175 0.76 17.28 4.03
N LYS A 176 1.86 17.38 3.27
CA LYS A 176 1.99 16.74 1.95
C LYS A 176 1.93 15.22 2.10
N ASN A 177 2.67 14.65 3.06
CA ASN A 177 2.67 13.22 3.31
C ASN A 177 1.32 12.74 3.86
N LEU A 178 0.73 13.51 4.78
CA LEU A 178 -0.59 13.20 5.35
C LEU A 178 -1.69 13.22 4.28
N SER A 179 -1.58 14.05 3.24
CA SER A 179 -2.56 14.07 2.16
C SER A 179 -2.69 12.70 1.47
N LEU A 180 -1.56 12.01 1.22
CA LEU A 180 -1.57 10.63 0.72
C LEU A 180 -2.01 9.64 1.82
N GLY A 181 -1.56 9.84 3.05
CA GLY A 181 -1.96 9.00 4.18
C GLY A 181 -3.48 8.90 4.33
N PHE A 182 -4.17 10.03 4.38
CA PHE A 182 -5.63 10.06 4.46
C PHE A 182 -6.30 9.57 3.16
N THR A 183 -5.72 9.87 2.00
CA THR A 183 -6.21 9.34 0.72
C THR A 183 -6.22 7.81 0.74
N VAL A 184 -5.13 7.17 1.19
CA VAL A 184 -5.02 5.71 1.29
C VAL A 184 -6.01 5.14 2.32
N LEU A 185 -6.20 5.81 3.47
CA LEU A 185 -7.20 5.39 4.46
C LEU A 185 -8.61 5.36 3.85
N PHE A 186 -9.05 6.45 3.22
CA PHE A 186 -10.42 6.50 2.68
C PHE A 186 -10.58 5.64 1.42
N LEU A 187 -9.54 5.49 0.59
CA LEU A 187 -9.52 4.51 -0.49
C LEU A 187 -9.71 3.08 0.06
N SER A 188 -8.98 2.72 1.11
CA SER A 188 -9.08 1.39 1.72
C SER A 188 -10.50 1.11 2.25
N ARG A 189 -11.20 2.12 2.81
CA ARG A 189 -12.60 2.02 3.25
C ARG A 189 -13.58 1.88 2.07
N VAL A 190 -13.33 2.60 0.98
CA VAL A 190 -14.09 2.44 -0.28
C VAL A 190 -13.97 1.01 -0.80
N LEU A 191 -12.74 0.51 -0.93
CA LEU A 191 -12.48 -0.86 -1.36
C LEU A 191 -13.08 -1.90 -0.42
N ALA A 192 -13.02 -1.67 0.90
CA ALA A 192 -13.64 -2.54 1.90
C ALA A 192 -15.16 -2.62 1.75
N SER A 193 -15.83 -1.47 1.56
CA SER A 193 -17.28 -1.46 1.33
C SER A 193 -17.66 -2.23 0.07
N LEU A 194 -16.90 -2.08 -1.02
CA LEU A 194 -17.08 -2.87 -2.24
C LEU A 194 -16.82 -4.36 -2.02
N TYR A 195 -15.81 -4.70 -1.22
CA TYR A 195 -15.48 -6.08 -0.88
C TYR A 195 -16.60 -6.74 -0.07
N PHE A 196 -17.14 -6.06 0.95
CA PHE A 196 -18.25 -6.59 1.75
C PHE A 196 -19.52 -6.80 0.91
N ILE A 197 -19.84 -5.89 -0.01
CA ILE A 197 -20.96 -6.04 -0.96
C ILE A 197 -20.76 -7.28 -1.87
N ASN A 198 -19.52 -7.60 -2.19
CA ASN A 198 -19.18 -8.77 -3.02
C ASN A 198 -19.20 -10.08 -2.22
N ASN A 199 -18.67 -10.09 -1.00
CA ASN A 199 -18.35 -11.30 -0.24
C ASN A 199 -19.45 -11.72 0.76
N ILE A 200 -20.24 -10.76 1.29
CA ILE A 200 -21.27 -11.03 2.29
C ILE A 200 -22.65 -11.09 1.63
N ASN A 201 -23.40 -12.16 1.93
CA ASN A 201 -24.78 -12.34 1.46
C ASN A 201 -25.77 -11.99 2.58
N ASP A 202 -25.93 -10.69 2.84
CA ASP A 202 -26.86 -10.14 3.82
C ASP A 202 -27.38 -8.78 3.32
N ASN A 203 -28.71 -8.63 3.26
CA ASN A 203 -29.34 -7.43 2.68
C ASN A 203 -29.15 -6.17 3.56
N ASP A 204 -29.18 -6.33 4.89
CA ASP A 204 -29.01 -5.19 5.81
C ASP A 204 -27.55 -4.70 5.75
N MET A 205 -26.59 -5.65 5.73
CA MET A 205 -25.19 -5.35 5.53
C MET A 205 -24.98 -4.65 4.17
N ARG A 206 -25.60 -5.13 3.10
CA ARG A 206 -25.48 -4.51 1.79
C ARG A 206 -25.96 -3.06 1.76
N ARG A 207 -27.13 -2.77 2.39
CA ARG A 207 -27.65 -1.40 2.50
C ARG A 207 -26.70 -0.51 3.29
N LYS A 208 -26.19 -1.00 4.41
CA LYS A 208 -25.19 -0.29 5.22
C LYS A 208 -23.91 -0.01 4.44
N GLN A 209 -23.37 -1.02 3.77
CA GLN A 209 -22.13 -0.86 3.02
C GLN A 209 -22.28 0.06 1.80
N LYS A 210 -23.45 0.14 1.17
CA LYS A 210 -23.71 1.17 0.14
C LYS A 210 -23.68 2.59 0.73
N LYS A 211 -24.23 2.80 1.93
CA LYS A 211 -24.15 4.09 2.62
C LYS A 211 -22.71 4.44 2.99
N GLU A 212 -21.96 3.49 3.56
CA GLU A 212 -20.53 3.66 3.87
C GLU A 212 -19.72 3.95 2.60
N LEU A 213 -19.99 3.24 1.50
CA LEU A 213 -19.37 3.48 0.20
C LEU A 213 -19.57 4.92 -0.27
N LEU A 214 -20.80 5.42 -0.19
CA LEU A 214 -21.09 6.81 -0.59
C LEU A 214 -20.31 7.81 0.28
N ILE A 215 -20.39 7.68 1.62
CA ILE A 215 -19.74 8.60 2.56
C ILE A 215 -18.22 8.60 2.33
N ASN A 216 -17.60 7.41 2.29
CA ASN A 216 -16.16 7.30 2.12
C ASN A 216 -15.69 7.75 0.73
N SER A 217 -16.50 7.57 -0.32
CA SER A 217 -16.17 8.07 -1.67
C SER A 217 -16.22 9.59 -1.76
N VAL A 218 -17.20 10.22 -1.11
CA VAL A 218 -17.31 11.69 -1.04
C VAL A 218 -16.11 12.32 -0.33
N ILE A 219 -15.50 11.62 0.62
CA ILE A 219 -14.27 12.07 1.30
C ILE A 219 -13.02 11.71 0.49
N PHE A 220 -12.97 10.50 -0.05
CA PHE A 220 -11.82 9.98 -0.80
C PHE A 220 -11.51 10.83 -2.05
N VAL A 221 -12.53 11.15 -2.86
CA VAL A 221 -12.30 11.85 -4.14
C VAL A 221 -11.65 13.22 -3.95
N PRO A 222 -12.13 14.12 -3.07
CA PRO A 222 -11.44 15.38 -2.79
C PRO A 222 -10.03 15.19 -2.24
N LEU A 223 -9.81 14.25 -1.32
CA LEU A 223 -8.47 13.97 -0.77
C LEU A 223 -7.50 13.52 -1.86
N PHE A 224 -7.95 12.64 -2.76
CA PHE A 224 -7.15 12.21 -3.90
C PHE A 224 -6.83 13.37 -4.84
N LEU A 225 -7.78 14.25 -5.14
CA LEU A 225 -7.56 15.43 -5.97
C LEU A 225 -6.59 16.41 -5.31
N ILE A 226 -6.70 16.61 -3.98
CA ILE A 226 -5.74 17.43 -3.22
C ILE A 226 -4.34 16.82 -3.32
N PHE A 227 -4.19 15.51 -3.08
CA PHE A 227 -2.89 14.84 -3.18
C PHE A 227 -2.30 14.97 -4.59
N ILE A 228 -3.07 14.68 -5.65
CA ILE A 228 -2.59 14.80 -7.03
C ILE A 228 -2.21 16.26 -7.36
N SER A 229 -2.98 17.24 -6.92
CA SER A 229 -2.66 18.65 -7.12
C SER A 229 -1.35 19.03 -6.43
N ILE A 230 -1.15 18.61 -5.17
CA ILE A 230 0.11 18.82 -4.44
C ILE A 230 1.27 18.12 -5.18
N LEU A 231 1.08 16.89 -5.62
CA LEU A 231 2.10 16.12 -6.34
C LEU A 231 2.53 16.83 -7.63
N LEU A 232 1.57 17.23 -8.47
CA LEU A 232 1.86 17.84 -9.77
C LEU A 232 2.50 19.23 -9.67
N THR A 233 2.25 19.95 -8.57
CA THR A 233 2.85 21.27 -8.31
C THR A 233 4.15 21.22 -7.51
N SER A 234 4.51 20.05 -6.97
CA SER A 234 5.74 19.90 -6.17
C SER A 234 6.98 19.75 -7.03
N PRO A 235 8.12 20.28 -6.58
CA PRO A 235 9.41 19.99 -7.19
C PRO A 235 9.79 18.53 -6.96
N GLY A 236 10.57 17.97 -7.89
CA GLY A 236 11.18 16.66 -7.77
C GLY A 236 12.65 16.71 -8.14
N VAL A 237 13.42 15.72 -7.69
CA VAL A 237 14.85 15.66 -7.96
C VAL A 237 15.10 14.98 -9.29
N LYS A 238 15.89 15.63 -10.16
CA LYS A 238 16.35 15.12 -11.44
C LYS A 238 17.85 14.84 -11.41
N LEU A 239 18.23 13.68 -11.88
CA LEU A 239 19.60 13.31 -12.18
C LEU A 239 19.93 13.76 -13.61
N HIS A 240 20.92 14.62 -13.77
CA HIS A 240 21.47 15.03 -15.07
C HIS A 240 22.52 14.04 -15.58
N ASP A 241 22.83 14.13 -16.89
CA ASP A 241 23.80 13.25 -17.55
C ASP A 241 25.24 13.42 -17.01
N ASP A 242 25.55 14.57 -16.42
CA ASP A 242 26.83 14.86 -15.75
C ASP A 242 26.92 14.27 -14.34
N GLY A 243 25.86 13.59 -13.87
CA GLY A 243 25.78 12.98 -12.54
C GLY A 243 25.33 13.91 -11.42
N THR A 244 25.06 15.20 -11.72
CA THR A 244 24.52 16.15 -10.73
C THR A 244 23.06 15.95 -10.50
N MET A 245 22.60 16.18 -9.26
CA MET A 245 21.18 16.12 -8.89
C MET A 245 20.70 17.52 -8.52
N VAL A 246 19.56 17.92 -9.11
CA VAL A 246 18.94 19.22 -8.84
C VAL A 246 17.45 19.09 -8.66
N TRP A 247 16.87 20.02 -7.89
CA TRP A 247 15.43 20.16 -7.79
C TRP A 247 14.89 20.84 -9.06
N GLU A 248 13.91 20.20 -9.69
CA GLU A 248 13.21 20.69 -10.88
C GLU A 248 11.73 20.92 -10.52
N ASP A 249 11.24 22.14 -10.75
CA ASP A 249 9.86 22.48 -10.49
C ASP A 249 8.91 21.71 -11.41
N TYR A 250 7.73 21.36 -10.89
CA TYR A 250 6.71 20.61 -11.63
C TYR A 250 7.21 19.27 -12.22
N LYS A 251 8.23 18.66 -11.62
CA LYS A 251 8.88 17.46 -12.15
C LYS A 251 7.92 16.33 -12.46
N TYR A 252 6.98 16.08 -11.57
CA TYR A 252 6.03 14.98 -11.73
C TYR A 252 4.99 15.27 -12.82
N ALA A 253 4.58 16.52 -12.98
CA ALA A 253 3.72 16.94 -14.08
C ALA A 253 4.42 16.80 -15.43
N THR A 254 5.67 17.27 -15.52
CA THR A 254 6.50 17.15 -16.72
C THR A 254 6.71 15.68 -17.12
N ASN A 255 6.95 14.80 -16.13
CA ASN A 255 7.10 13.37 -16.37
C ASN A 255 5.80 12.74 -16.90
N LEU A 256 4.64 13.07 -16.33
CA LEU A 256 3.35 12.55 -16.79
C LEU A 256 3.00 13.00 -18.19
N ILE A 257 3.26 14.27 -18.53
CA ILE A 257 3.02 14.81 -19.89
C ILE A 257 3.99 14.19 -20.89
N GLY A 258 5.28 14.10 -20.53
CA GLY A 258 6.33 13.54 -21.40
C GLY A 258 6.17 12.03 -21.64
N MET A 259 5.55 11.31 -20.72
CA MET A 259 5.30 9.87 -20.81
C MET A 259 3.80 9.57 -20.90
N TRP A 260 3.19 9.91 -22.05
CA TRP A 260 1.73 9.83 -22.27
C TRP A 260 1.12 8.47 -21.87
N TRP A 261 1.86 7.37 -21.98
CA TRP A 261 1.40 6.04 -21.60
C TRP A 261 1.20 5.88 -20.08
N ILE A 262 2.02 6.58 -19.26
CA ILE A 262 1.84 6.63 -17.80
C ILE A 262 0.59 7.45 -17.48
N LEU A 263 0.42 8.59 -18.13
CA LEU A 263 -0.78 9.44 -17.99
C LEU A 263 -2.04 8.66 -18.38
N ALA A 264 -2.01 7.94 -19.50
CA ALA A 264 -3.13 7.09 -19.93
C ALA A 264 -3.44 6.02 -18.88
N THR A 265 -2.41 5.35 -18.32
CA THR A 265 -2.58 4.34 -17.26
C THR A 265 -3.22 4.95 -16.01
N LEU A 266 -2.78 6.15 -15.60
CA LEU A 266 -3.36 6.89 -14.47
C LEU A 266 -4.85 7.19 -14.71
N VAL A 267 -5.19 7.74 -15.87
CA VAL A 267 -6.57 8.11 -16.23
C VAL A 267 -7.47 6.86 -16.29
N ILE A 268 -7.03 5.79 -16.95
CA ILE A 268 -7.78 4.52 -17.01
C ILE A 268 -7.98 3.97 -15.59
N GLY A 269 -6.96 4.05 -14.74
CA GLY A 269 -7.05 3.62 -13.35
C GLY A 269 -8.12 4.41 -12.57
N VAL A 270 -8.08 5.74 -12.65
CA VAL A 270 -9.07 6.62 -11.98
C VAL A 270 -10.48 6.35 -12.49
N VAL A 271 -10.67 6.28 -13.81
CA VAL A 271 -11.97 5.98 -14.42
C VAL A 271 -12.49 4.61 -13.94
N SER A 272 -11.63 3.60 -13.85
CA SER A 272 -12.01 2.27 -13.36
C SER A 272 -12.45 2.30 -11.89
N VAL A 273 -11.74 3.06 -11.03
CA VAL A 273 -12.14 3.23 -9.61
C VAL A 273 -13.51 3.87 -9.53
N LEU A 274 -13.72 4.99 -10.22
CA LEU A 274 -14.99 5.71 -10.23
C LEU A 274 -16.14 4.88 -10.82
N PHE A 275 -15.88 4.14 -11.88
CA PHE A 275 -16.85 3.22 -12.47
C PHE A 275 -17.32 2.15 -11.47
N GLY A 276 -16.38 1.50 -10.76
CA GLY A 276 -16.70 0.49 -9.74
C GLY A 276 -17.56 1.06 -8.62
N ILE A 277 -17.25 2.28 -8.15
CA ILE A 277 -18.01 3.00 -7.12
C ILE A 277 -19.41 3.34 -7.63
N LEU A 278 -19.49 4.10 -8.73
CA LEU A 278 -20.76 4.63 -9.26
C LEU A 278 -21.72 3.50 -9.66
N LYS A 279 -21.23 2.49 -10.39
CA LYS A 279 -22.07 1.36 -10.79
C LYS A 279 -22.62 0.58 -9.61
N THR A 280 -21.83 0.41 -8.53
CA THR A 280 -22.29 -0.25 -7.30
C THR A 280 -23.34 0.58 -6.55
N LEU A 281 -23.20 1.90 -6.53
CA LEU A 281 -24.17 2.79 -5.88
C LEU A 281 -25.49 2.86 -6.66
N LEU A 282 -25.43 3.00 -7.99
CA LEU A 282 -26.58 3.21 -8.85
C LEU A 282 -27.37 1.94 -9.17
N THR A 283 -26.73 0.77 -9.11
CA THR A 283 -27.39 -0.50 -9.47
C THR A 283 -27.66 -1.33 -8.21
N SER A 284 -28.87 -1.86 -8.06
CA SER A 284 -29.25 -2.65 -6.88
C SER A 284 -28.44 -3.94 -6.74
N ASP A 285 -28.23 -4.67 -7.85
CA ASP A 285 -27.69 -6.04 -7.83
C ASP A 285 -26.23 -6.16 -8.22
N PHE A 286 -25.60 -5.04 -8.59
CA PHE A 286 -24.19 -5.07 -8.97
C PHE A 286 -23.29 -5.24 -7.73
N ASN A 287 -22.50 -6.32 -7.72
CA ASN A 287 -21.61 -6.68 -6.61
C ASN A 287 -20.13 -6.84 -7.02
N LYS A 288 -19.81 -6.60 -8.31
CA LYS A 288 -18.45 -6.77 -8.84
C LYS A 288 -17.61 -5.48 -8.78
N GLY A 289 -18.08 -4.43 -8.10
CA GLY A 289 -17.40 -3.13 -8.02
C GLY A 289 -15.98 -3.22 -7.49
N ILE A 290 -15.71 -4.14 -6.54
CA ILE A 290 -14.37 -4.36 -5.98
C ILE A 290 -13.32 -4.69 -7.06
N TRP A 291 -13.67 -5.44 -8.09
CA TRP A 291 -12.72 -5.83 -9.14
C TRP A 291 -12.37 -4.65 -10.04
N PHE A 292 -13.35 -3.80 -10.40
CA PHE A 292 -13.09 -2.59 -11.19
C PHE A 292 -12.29 -1.58 -10.38
N SER A 293 -12.71 -1.27 -9.15
CA SER A 293 -12.00 -0.32 -8.29
C SER A 293 -10.64 -0.85 -7.84
N GLY A 294 -10.50 -2.16 -7.62
CA GLY A 294 -9.23 -2.79 -7.24
C GLY A 294 -8.21 -2.75 -8.37
N ILE A 295 -8.59 -3.15 -9.59
CA ILE A 295 -7.72 -3.04 -10.77
C ILE A 295 -7.40 -1.57 -11.05
N GLY A 296 -8.40 -0.68 -10.94
CA GLY A 296 -8.19 0.75 -11.10
C GLY A 296 -7.20 1.31 -10.10
N THR A 297 -7.30 0.94 -8.82
CA THR A 297 -6.33 1.29 -7.77
C THR A 297 -4.92 0.80 -8.13
N ALA A 298 -4.81 -0.45 -8.58
CA ALA A 298 -3.52 -1.00 -9.00
C ALA A 298 -2.89 -0.20 -10.14
N LEU A 299 -3.68 0.19 -11.15
CA LEU A 299 -3.21 1.02 -12.28
C LEU A 299 -2.77 2.41 -11.83
N VAL A 300 -3.51 3.06 -10.91
CA VAL A 300 -3.11 4.35 -10.34
C VAL A 300 -1.77 4.24 -9.62
N VAL A 301 -1.60 3.23 -8.76
CA VAL A 301 -0.36 3.02 -8.01
C VAL A 301 0.81 2.74 -8.95
N LEU A 302 0.62 1.89 -9.97
CA LEU A 302 1.62 1.63 -11.00
C LEU A 302 2.05 2.91 -11.71
N ALA A 303 1.09 3.76 -12.14
CA ALA A 303 1.39 5.02 -12.79
C ALA A 303 2.21 5.95 -11.90
N LEU A 304 1.88 6.03 -10.60
CA LEU A 304 2.63 6.83 -9.63
C LEU A 304 4.07 6.32 -9.45
N PHE A 305 4.28 5.01 -9.29
CA PHE A 305 5.63 4.44 -9.21
C PHE A 305 6.44 4.67 -10.49
N TRP A 306 5.82 4.54 -11.65
CA TRP A 306 6.51 4.74 -12.92
C TRP A 306 6.85 6.22 -13.17
N THR A 307 6.07 7.15 -12.63
CA THR A 307 6.36 8.58 -12.70
C THR A 307 7.67 8.93 -11.98
N VAL A 308 8.00 8.26 -10.86
CA VAL A 308 9.25 8.51 -10.11
C VAL A 308 10.41 7.59 -10.51
N GLY A 309 10.14 6.46 -11.16
CA GLY A 309 11.19 5.51 -11.59
C GLY A 309 11.79 5.80 -12.95
N ASN A 310 11.29 6.80 -13.67
CA ASN A 310 11.72 7.11 -15.06
C ASN A 310 12.21 8.55 -15.19
N SER A 311 12.71 8.89 -16.38
CA SER A 311 13.16 10.24 -16.76
C SER A 311 14.21 10.84 -15.83
N GLY A 312 15.15 10.03 -15.32
CA GLY A 312 16.18 10.47 -14.40
C GLY A 312 15.65 11.00 -13.06
N THR A 313 14.42 10.66 -12.67
CA THR A 313 13.83 11.15 -11.43
C THR A 313 14.33 10.34 -10.24
N ALA A 314 14.65 11.01 -9.14
CA ALA A 314 14.89 10.33 -7.86
C ALA A 314 13.56 9.91 -7.25
N TYR A 315 13.43 8.63 -6.99
CA TYR A 315 12.21 8.09 -6.37
C TYR A 315 12.22 8.17 -4.84
N TYR A 316 13.31 8.62 -4.23
CA TYR A 316 13.42 8.87 -2.80
C TYR A 316 14.35 10.07 -2.57
N PRO A 317 13.80 11.29 -2.63
CA PRO A 317 14.59 12.51 -2.48
C PRO A 317 15.14 12.69 -1.07
N SER A 318 16.37 13.18 -0.93
CA SER A 318 16.92 13.65 0.34
C SER A 318 16.63 15.14 0.49
N LEU A 319 16.02 15.51 1.62
CA LEU A 319 15.72 16.91 1.97
C LEU A 319 16.93 17.64 2.59
N ILE A 320 17.95 16.88 3.04
CA ILE A 320 19.17 17.44 3.65
C ILE A 320 20.22 17.73 2.58
N ASP A 321 20.49 16.75 1.69
CA ASP A 321 21.44 16.89 0.62
C ASP A 321 20.91 16.22 -0.65
N VAL A 322 20.60 17.01 -1.65
CA VAL A 322 20.00 16.54 -2.91
C VAL A 322 20.84 15.46 -3.60
N ASN A 323 22.19 15.48 -3.45
CA ASN A 323 23.09 14.48 -4.05
C ASN A 323 22.98 13.09 -3.37
N ASN A 324 22.34 13.01 -2.22
CA ASN A 324 22.05 11.76 -1.53
C ASN A 324 20.69 11.15 -1.92
N SER A 325 19.96 11.78 -2.84
CA SER A 325 18.68 11.26 -3.34
C SER A 325 18.86 9.93 -4.08
N LEU A 326 17.87 9.04 -3.94
CA LEU A 326 17.94 7.70 -4.52
C LEU A 326 17.19 7.63 -5.85
N THR A 327 17.91 7.13 -6.86
CA THR A 327 17.37 6.78 -8.18
C THR A 327 17.43 5.27 -8.38
N ILE A 328 16.72 4.74 -9.37
CA ILE A 328 16.82 3.31 -9.73
C ILE A 328 18.24 2.89 -10.13
N HIS A 329 19.10 3.85 -10.54
CA HIS A 329 20.45 3.58 -10.98
C HIS A 329 21.46 3.51 -9.83
N ASN A 330 21.37 4.42 -8.84
CA ASN A 330 22.34 4.51 -7.75
C ASN A 330 22.01 3.64 -6.53
N SER A 331 20.79 3.12 -6.45
CA SER A 331 20.29 2.35 -5.28
C SER A 331 20.12 0.87 -5.54
N SER A 332 20.24 0.42 -6.80
CA SER A 332 20.02 -0.97 -7.19
C SER A 332 21.17 -1.89 -6.79
N SER A 333 20.85 -3.17 -6.63
CA SER A 333 21.80 -4.26 -6.42
C SER A 333 22.72 -4.46 -7.63
N SER A 334 23.75 -5.29 -7.50
CA SER A 334 24.68 -5.60 -8.58
C SER A 334 23.98 -6.23 -9.79
N LYS A 335 24.57 -6.08 -10.99
CA LYS A 335 24.06 -6.72 -12.22
C LYS A 335 23.93 -8.25 -12.05
N PHE A 336 24.88 -8.87 -11.33
CA PHE A 336 24.86 -10.32 -11.06
C PHE A 336 23.63 -10.69 -10.24
N THR A 337 23.39 -10.00 -9.12
CA THR A 337 22.26 -10.23 -8.23
C THR A 337 20.94 -10.05 -8.95
N LEU A 338 20.77 -8.91 -9.65
CA LEU A 338 19.53 -8.64 -10.40
C LEU A 338 19.26 -9.71 -11.48
N LYS A 339 20.32 -10.19 -12.17
CA LYS A 339 20.19 -11.25 -13.16
C LYS A 339 19.77 -12.59 -12.52
N ALA A 340 20.43 -13.00 -11.43
CA ALA A 340 20.10 -14.23 -10.72
C ALA A 340 18.65 -14.22 -10.22
N MET A 341 18.24 -13.11 -9.61
CA MET A 341 16.87 -12.93 -9.12
C MET A 341 15.84 -12.89 -10.27
N SER A 342 16.20 -12.36 -11.44
CA SER A 342 15.30 -12.35 -12.60
C SER A 342 15.01 -13.77 -13.12
N ILE A 343 15.94 -14.71 -12.94
CA ILE A 343 15.68 -16.13 -13.24
C ILE A 343 14.66 -16.70 -12.24
N VAL A 344 14.82 -16.39 -10.94
CA VAL A 344 13.88 -16.84 -9.90
C VAL A 344 12.50 -16.21 -10.08
N SER A 345 12.42 -14.98 -10.60
CA SER A 345 11.14 -14.30 -10.84
C SER A 345 10.25 -15.02 -11.89
N LEU A 346 10.79 -15.93 -12.70
CA LEU A 346 10.00 -16.80 -13.59
C LEU A 346 9.03 -17.72 -12.82
N LEU A 347 9.23 -17.90 -11.52
CA LEU A 347 8.30 -18.63 -10.64
C LEU A 347 7.09 -17.79 -10.22
N ILE A 348 7.15 -16.46 -10.35
CA ILE A 348 6.07 -15.54 -9.93
C ILE A 348 4.70 -15.90 -10.57
N PRO A 349 4.59 -16.22 -11.88
CA PRO A 349 3.31 -16.61 -12.47
C PRO A 349 2.66 -17.82 -11.79
N PHE A 350 3.45 -18.80 -11.35
CA PHE A 350 2.93 -19.99 -10.63
C PHE A 350 2.39 -19.59 -9.25
N VAL A 351 3.09 -18.70 -8.54
CA VAL A 351 2.65 -18.17 -7.24
C VAL A 351 1.36 -17.37 -7.41
N ILE A 352 1.28 -16.51 -8.43
CA ILE A 352 0.06 -15.75 -8.74
C ILE A 352 -1.11 -16.70 -9.05
N ALA A 353 -0.89 -17.72 -9.87
CA ALA A 353 -1.92 -18.71 -10.20
C ALA A 353 -2.43 -19.42 -8.93
N TYR A 354 -1.52 -19.79 -8.01
CA TYR A 354 -1.87 -20.38 -6.72
C TYR A 354 -2.69 -19.38 -5.85
N ILE A 355 -2.27 -18.14 -5.73
CA ILE A 355 -3.00 -17.10 -4.98
C ILE A 355 -4.41 -16.90 -5.56
N VAL A 356 -4.54 -16.82 -6.89
CA VAL A 356 -5.84 -16.68 -7.56
C VAL A 356 -6.72 -17.90 -7.29
N TYR A 357 -6.15 -19.10 -7.33
CA TYR A 357 -6.86 -20.34 -7.00
C TYR A 357 -7.39 -20.32 -5.56
N VAL A 358 -6.52 -20.04 -4.59
CA VAL A 358 -6.88 -19.95 -3.16
C VAL A 358 -7.94 -18.87 -2.94
N TRP A 359 -7.75 -17.68 -3.54
CA TRP A 359 -8.74 -16.62 -3.43
C TRP A 359 -10.12 -17.05 -3.91
N ARG A 360 -10.19 -17.67 -5.09
CA ARG A 360 -11.45 -18.17 -5.65
C ARG A 360 -12.07 -19.27 -4.78
N ALA A 361 -11.25 -20.16 -4.22
CA ALA A 361 -11.71 -21.22 -3.33
C ALA A 361 -12.34 -20.65 -2.05
N LEU A 362 -11.69 -19.65 -1.43
CA LEU A 362 -12.18 -18.99 -0.23
C LEU A 362 -13.46 -18.18 -0.45
N ASP A 363 -13.63 -17.57 -1.63
CA ASP A 363 -14.78 -16.72 -1.95
C ASP A 363 -15.90 -17.45 -2.70
N LYS A 364 -15.74 -18.77 -2.95
CA LYS A 364 -16.74 -19.60 -3.62
C LYS A 364 -18.08 -19.61 -2.88
N VAL A 365 -18.01 -19.64 -1.55
CA VAL A 365 -19.18 -19.57 -0.66
C VAL A 365 -19.17 -18.21 0.04
N LYS A 366 -20.24 -17.43 -0.19
CA LYS A 366 -20.42 -16.13 0.48
C LYS A 366 -20.77 -16.33 1.95
N ILE A 367 -20.26 -15.44 2.78
CA ILE A 367 -20.53 -15.48 4.22
C ILE A 367 -21.98 -15.08 4.48
N THR A 368 -22.67 -15.87 5.33
CA THR A 368 -24.03 -15.65 5.78
C THR A 368 -24.11 -15.59 7.31
N ARG A 369 -25.19 -15.02 7.86
CA ARG A 369 -25.44 -15.04 9.32
C ARG A 369 -25.53 -16.48 9.83
N HIS A 370 -26.25 -17.35 9.11
CA HIS A 370 -26.42 -18.75 9.46
C HIS A 370 -25.09 -19.51 9.56
N GLU A 371 -24.14 -19.23 8.65
CA GLU A 371 -22.78 -19.80 8.73
C GLU A 371 -22.10 -19.40 10.05
N ILE A 372 -22.14 -18.11 10.39
CA ILE A 372 -21.49 -17.61 11.61
C ILE A 372 -22.15 -18.19 12.88
N GLU A 373 -23.47 -18.33 12.93
CA GLU A 373 -24.16 -18.88 14.07
C GLU A 373 -23.81 -20.36 14.32
N ASN A 374 -23.66 -21.15 13.26
CA ASN A 374 -23.40 -22.58 13.33
C ASN A 374 -21.93 -22.99 13.33
N THR A 375 -20.99 -22.08 13.01
CA THR A 375 -19.56 -22.36 13.07
C THR A 375 -19.09 -22.38 14.53
N SER A 376 -18.20 -23.32 14.88
CA SER A 376 -17.60 -23.38 16.22
C SER A 376 -16.80 -22.12 16.54
N LYS A 377 -16.67 -21.77 17.84
CA LYS A 377 -15.91 -20.58 18.25
C LYS A 377 -14.44 -20.67 17.84
N ASP A 378 -13.88 -21.88 17.78
CA ASP A 378 -12.50 -22.11 17.40
C ASP A 378 -12.21 -21.91 15.92
N GLU A 379 -13.23 -21.96 15.06
CA GLU A 379 -13.14 -21.74 13.62
C GLU A 379 -13.53 -20.31 13.21
N LYS A 380 -14.07 -19.51 14.14
CA LYS A 380 -14.37 -18.08 13.93
C LYS A 380 -13.13 -17.21 14.18
N TYR A 381 -13.07 -16.11 13.42
CA TYR A 381 -12.15 -15.00 13.68
C TYR A 381 -12.68 -14.04 14.75
#